data_05cf62130679406734ff92bbe60006e0
#
_entry.id   05cf62130679406734ff92bbe60006e0
#
_cell.length_a   1.000
_cell.length_b   1.000
_cell.length_c   1.000
_cell.angle_alpha   90.00
_cell.angle_beta   90.00
_cell.angle_gamma   90.00
#
_symmetry.space_group_name_H-M   'P 1'
#
loop_
_entity.id
_entity.type
_entity.pdbx_description
1 polymer ?
#
loop_
_entity_poly.entity_id
_entity_poly.type
_entity_poly.pdbx_seq_one_letter_code
_entity_poly.pdbx_strand_id
1 'polypeptide(L)'
;MRKLFRSSNIVVALGASVLLAACAASGTVSGSYGGSSDESAVKELVRNVGDRVFFSTNSAALSSEARSTIMRQADWLKTNNKSLTIEGHADERGTREYNIALGARRANAVKDYMISLGVDGSRLETVSWGKERPVSLCAEDACWSKNRRSVSVIQ
;
A
#
# COMPACT_ATOMS: atom_id res chain seq x y z
N MET A 1 23.20 -81.36 -2.26
CA MET A 1 24.65 -81.53 -1.89
C MET A 1 25.03 -80.23 -1.15
N ARG A 2 25.15 -80.31 0.17
CA ARG A 2 26.42 -80.18 0.93
C ARG A 2 27.12 -78.86 0.66
N LYS A 3 27.53 -78.05 1.59
CA LYS A 3 27.86 -78.04 3.03
C LYS A 3 28.06 -76.58 3.41
N LEU A 4 27.61 -76.12 4.53
CA LEU A 4 28.18 -76.05 5.88
C LEU A 4 29.38 -75.07 6.06
N PHE A 5 29.20 -74.31 7.17
CA PHE A 5 30.18 -73.82 8.15
C PHE A 5 30.89 -72.51 7.84
N ARG A 6 31.17 -71.59 8.71
CA ARG A 6 31.27 -71.61 10.22
C ARG A 6 31.61 -70.14 10.62
N SER A 7 30.89 -69.65 11.56
CA SER A 7 31.40 -69.34 12.90
C SER A 7 32.32 -68.11 13.07
N SER A 8 31.81 -67.19 13.83
CA SER A 8 32.43 -66.63 15.04
C SER A 8 33.47 -65.54 14.88
N ASN A 9 33.24 -64.33 15.32
CA ASN A 9 33.76 -63.87 16.61
C ASN A 9 33.17 -62.52 17.02
N ILE A 10 32.77 -62.46 18.26
CA ILE A 10 32.34 -61.31 19.03
C ILE A 10 33.56 -60.44 19.34
N VAL A 11 33.49 -59.16 19.04
CA VAL A 11 34.31 -58.16 19.75
C VAL A 11 33.37 -57.05 20.24
N VAL A 12 33.17 -57.02 21.52
CA VAL A 12 32.57 -55.95 22.27
C VAL A 12 33.55 -54.80 22.36
N ALA A 13 33.19 -53.66 21.85
CA ALA A 13 33.88 -52.41 22.16
C ALA A 13 32.86 -51.39 22.66
N LEU A 14 32.94 -51.14 23.97
CA LEU A 14 32.28 -50.00 24.62
C LEU A 14 32.88 -48.70 24.07
N GLY A 15 32.09 -47.79 23.58
CA GLY A 15 32.50 -46.47 23.16
C GLY A 15 31.38 -45.45 23.35
N ALA A 16 31.43 -44.82 24.49
CA ALA A 16 30.94 -43.48 24.87
C ALA A 16 29.80 -42.87 24.02
N SER A 17 28.59 -42.91 24.55
CA SER A 17 27.45 -42.11 24.10
C SER A 17 27.68 -40.65 24.50
N VAL A 18 28.07 -39.80 23.56
CA VAL A 18 28.01 -38.34 23.73
C VAL A 18 26.59 -37.94 23.37
N LEU A 19 25.76 -37.67 24.39
CA LEU A 19 24.48 -37.01 24.24
C LEU A 19 24.72 -35.53 23.93
N LEU A 20 24.73 -35.16 22.65
CA LEU A 20 24.52 -33.75 22.25
C LEU A 20 23.04 -33.43 22.44
N ALA A 21 22.73 -32.82 23.58
CA ALA A 21 21.45 -32.12 23.77
C ALA A 21 21.44 -30.88 22.86
N ALA A 22 20.90 -31.05 21.65
CA ALA A 22 20.53 -29.91 20.81
C ALA A 22 19.33 -29.23 21.46
N CYS A 23 19.56 -28.14 22.20
CA CYS A 23 18.51 -27.21 22.58
C CYS A 23 17.95 -26.59 21.29
N ALA A 24 16.93 -27.19 20.71
CA ALA A 24 16.06 -26.54 19.77
C ALA A 24 15.26 -25.46 20.54
N ALA A 25 15.85 -24.27 20.66
CA ALA A 25 15.10 -23.09 21.01
C ALA A 25 14.15 -22.83 19.84
N SER A 26 12.93 -23.36 19.93
CA SER A 26 11.79 -22.94 19.11
C SER A 26 11.45 -21.50 19.50
N GLY A 27 12.26 -20.55 19.05
CA GLY A 27 11.88 -19.17 19.00
C GLY A 27 10.75 -19.02 18.01
N THR A 28 9.50 -19.16 18.48
CA THR A 28 8.34 -18.63 17.78
C THR A 28 8.53 -17.14 17.72
N VAL A 29 9.15 -16.67 16.64
CA VAL A 29 9.08 -15.26 16.23
C VAL A 29 7.62 -15.05 15.86
N SER A 30 6.78 -14.70 16.84
CA SER A 30 5.49 -14.09 16.58
C SER A 30 5.73 -12.72 15.99
N GLY A 31 6.12 -12.68 14.72
CA GLY A 31 6.01 -11.52 13.90
C GLY A 31 4.52 -11.20 13.78
N SER A 32 4.02 -10.36 14.69
CA SER A 32 2.72 -9.75 14.55
C SER A 32 2.80 -8.89 13.28
N TYR A 33 2.52 -9.49 12.14
CA TYR A 33 2.25 -8.75 10.92
C TYR A 33 0.96 -7.94 11.18
N GLY A 34 1.11 -6.63 11.38
CA GLY A 34 0.00 -5.67 11.48
C GLY A 34 -0.84 -5.54 10.21
N GLY A 35 -0.86 -6.59 9.36
CA GLY A 35 -1.49 -6.56 8.04
C GLY A 35 -3.01 -6.64 8.03
N SER A 36 -3.67 -7.15 9.07
CA SER A 36 -5.12 -7.34 8.99
C SER A 36 -5.92 -6.07 9.24
N SER A 37 -5.46 -5.18 10.13
CA SER A 37 -6.11 -3.90 10.40
C SER A 37 -5.93 -2.89 9.27
N ASP A 38 -4.76 -2.89 8.62
CA ASP A 38 -4.49 -1.99 7.50
C ASP A 38 -5.22 -2.45 6.24
N GLU A 39 -5.30 -3.74 5.98
CA GLU A 39 -6.07 -4.27 4.85
C GLU A 39 -7.57 -3.96 4.97
N SER A 40 -8.14 -4.05 6.16
CA SER A 40 -9.55 -3.67 6.39
C SER A 40 -9.78 -2.19 6.19
N ALA A 41 -8.89 -1.32 6.69
CA ALA A 41 -8.95 0.12 6.51
C ALA A 41 -8.82 0.53 5.04
N VAL A 42 -7.92 -0.12 4.29
CA VAL A 42 -7.79 0.09 2.83
C VAL A 42 -9.07 -0.31 2.11
N LYS A 43 -9.65 -1.46 2.42
CA LYS A 43 -10.93 -1.92 1.83
C LYS A 43 -12.07 -0.95 2.12
N GLU A 44 -12.14 -0.44 3.35
CA GLU A 44 -13.15 0.53 3.75
C GLU A 44 -12.98 1.86 3.00
N LEU A 45 -11.76 2.42 2.97
CA LEU A 45 -11.45 3.65 2.25
C LEU A 45 -11.81 3.53 0.76
N VAL A 46 -11.41 2.44 0.11
CA VAL A 46 -11.64 2.24 -1.34
C VAL A 46 -13.10 2.01 -1.67
N ARG A 47 -13.81 1.17 -0.90
CA ARG A 47 -15.16 0.67 -1.28
C ARG A 47 -16.30 1.54 -0.73
N ASN A 48 -16.16 2.06 0.48
CA ASN A 48 -17.26 2.71 1.19
C ASN A 48 -17.11 4.23 1.19
N VAL A 49 -15.88 4.72 1.34
CA VAL A 49 -15.58 6.16 1.45
C VAL A 49 -15.31 6.76 0.06
N GLY A 50 -14.55 6.05 -0.77
CA GLY A 50 -14.00 6.51 -2.04
C GLY A 50 -12.59 7.08 -1.85
N ASP A 51 -11.61 6.43 -2.46
CA ASP A 51 -10.18 6.74 -2.32
C ASP A 51 -9.69 7.83 -3.29
N ARG A 52 -10.48 8.23 -4.27
CA ARG A 52 -10.03 9.12 -5.37
C ARG A 52 -11.02 10.19 -5.74
N VAL A 53 -10.49 11.27 -6.29
CA VAL A 53 -11.25 12.37 -6.88
C VAL A 53 -10.70 12.70 -8.27
N PHE A 54 -11.55 13.22 -9.15
CA PHE A 54 -11.21 13.52 -10.54
C PHE A 54 -11.21 15.00 -10.82
N PHE A 55 -10.46 15.39 -11.87
CA PHE A 55 -10.27 16.78 -12.25
C PHE A 55 -10.56 17.01 -13.75
N SER A 56 -10.98 18.23 -14.05
CA SER A 56 -11.09 18.70 -15.42
C SER A 56 -9.70 18.86 -16.07
N THR A 57 -9.66 18.94 -17.39
CA THR A 57 -8.44 19.19 -18.16
C THR A 57 -7.74 20.47 -17.65
N ASN A 58 -6.43 20.38 -17.45
CA ASN A 58 -5.55 21.47 -16.99
C ASN A 58 -6.00 22.16 -15.68
N SER A 59 -6.84 21.52 -14.87
CA SER A 59 -7.41 22.10 -13.65
C SER A 59 -6.99 21.28 -12.42
N ALA A 60 -6.83 21.97 -11.30
CA ALA A 60 -6.73 21.43 -9.95
C ALA A 60 -7.93 21.90 -9.07
N ALA A 61 -8.95 22.51 -9.67
CA ALA A 61 -10.15 22.92 -8.95
C ALA A 61 -10.99 21.69 -8.57
N LEU A 62 -11.46 21.68 -7.32
CA LEU A 62 -12.32 20.61 -6.79
C LEU A 62 -13.77 20.85 -7.21
N SER A 63 -14.35 19.87 -7.89
CA SER A 63 -15.80 19.85 -8.19
C SER A 63 -16.63 19.58 -6.93
N SER A 64 -17.96 19.70 -7.03
CA SER A 64 -18.88 19.34 -5.95
C SER A 64 -18.75 17.87 -5.54
N GLU A 65 -18.62 16.96 -6.52
CA GLU A 65 -18.43 15.53 -6.30
C GLU A 65 -17.10 15.24 -5.61
N ALA A 66 -16.02 15.91 -6.07
CA ALA A 66 -14.70 15.80 -5.45
C ALA A 66 -14.76 16.25 -3.98
N ARG A 67 -15.36 17.40 -3.70
CA ARG A 67 -15.52 17.92 -2.34
C ARG A 67 -16.32 16.96 -1.45
N SER A 68 -17.43 16.40 -1.96
CA SER A 68 -18.24 15.43 -1.23
C SER A 68 -17.45 14.16 -0.88
N THR A 69 -16.61 13.69 -1.80
CA THR A 69 -15.72 12.53 -1.53
C THR A 69 -14.67 12.87 -0.48
N ILE A 70 -14.02 14.03 -0.60
CA ILE A 70 -13.00 14.47 0.37
C ILE A 70 -13.60 14.68 1.76
N MET A 71 -14.85 15.18 1.87
CA MET A 71 -15.55 15.28 3.15
C MET A 71 -15.71 13.90 3.81
N ARG A 72 -16.14 12.87 3.07
CA ARG A 72 -16.22 11.51 3.61
C ARG A 72 -14.85 10.97 4.03
N GLN A 73 -13.80 11.24 3.27
CA GLN A 73 -12.42 10.87 3.63
C GLN A 73 -11.95 11.57 4.90
N ALA A 74 -12.24 12.87 5.04
CA ALA A 74 -11.90 13.64 6.23
C ALA A 74 -12.63 13.11 7.48
N ASP A 75 -13.91 12.82 7.38
CA ASP A 75 -14.70 12.26 8.48
C ASP A 75 -14.20 10.86 8.86
N TRP A 76 -13.87 10.04 7.88
CA TRP A 76 -13.26 8.74 8.11
C TRP A 76 -11.89 8.86 8.82
N LEU A 77 -11.04 9.81 8.41
CA LEU A 77 -9.75 10.05 9.05
C LEU A 77 -9.88 10.53 10.51
N LYS A 78 -10.90 11.31 10.85
CA LYS A 78 -11.13 11.77 12.21
C LYS A 78 -11.49 10.63 13.18
N THR A 79 -12.10 9.56 12.65
CA THR A 79 -12.48 8.36 13.43
C THR A 79 -11.44 7.26 13.39
N ASN A 80 -10.50 7.31 12.44
CA ASN A 80 -9.44 6.33 12.24
C ASN A 80 -8.07 6.96 12.49
N ASN A 81 -7.22 6.31 13.28
CA ASN A 81 -5.87 6.80 13.56
C ASN A 81 -4.90 6.39 12.43
N LYS A 82 -5.15 6.89 11.22
CA LYS A 82 -4.35 6.62 10.01
C LYS A 82 -3.80 7.92 9.43
N SER A 83 -2.73 7.81 8.65
CA SER A 83 -2.17 8.88 7.83
C SER A 83 -2.36 8.55 6.35
N LEU A 84 -2.43 9.58 5.51
CA LEU A 84 -2.60 9.43 4.07
C LEU A 84 -1.46 10.05 3.30
N THR A 85 -1.03 9.38 2.25
CA THR A 85 -0.32 9.99 1.12
C THR A 85 -1.34 10.30 0.02
N ILE A 86 -1.42 11.57 -0.38
CA ILE A 86 -2.30 12.05 -1.44
C ILE A 86 -1.48 12.10 -2.72
N GLU A 87 -1.74 11.19 -3.63
CA GLU A 87 -1.07 11.07 -4.91
C GLU A 87 -1.77 11.92 -5.96
N GLY A 88 -1.05 12.81 -6.63
CA GLY A 88 -1.58 13.62 -7.73
C GLY A 88 -1.14 13.10 -9.10
N HIS A 89 -2.10 12.98 -10.02
CA HIS A 89 -1.89 12.43 -11.35
C HIS A 89 -2.44 13.36 -12.43
N ALA A 90 -1.89 13.23 -13.64
CA ALA A 90 -2.31 13.93 -14.84
C ALA A 90 -2.53 12.93 -16.00
N ASP A 91 -3.20 13.38 -17.06
CA ASP A 91 -3.24 12.63 -18.31
C ASP A 91 -1.92 12.77 -19.09
N GLU A 92 -1.78 12.04 -20.19
CA GLU A 92 -0.53 11.96 -20.96
C GLU A 92 -0.12 13.25 -21.70
N ARG A 93 -1.06 14.19 -21.90
CA ARG A 93 -0.85 15.39 -22.71
C ARG A 93 0.04 16.41 -22.01
N GLY A 94 0.96 17.03 -22.76
CA GLY A 94 1.92 18.03 -22.25
C GLY A 94 3.25 17.42 -21.81
N THR A 95 4.15 18.29 -21.36
CA THR A 95 5.49 17.88 -20.91
C THR A 95 5.45 17.16 -19.56
N ARG A 96 6.52 16.46 -19.24
CA ARG A 96 6.67 15.76 -17.95
C ARG A 96 6.66 16.74 -16.79
N GLU A 97 7.42 17.80 -16.90
CA GLU A 97 7.58 18.84 -15.88
C GLU A 97 6.25 19.53 -15.58
N TYR A 98 5.52 19.89 -16.64
CA TYR A 98 4.19 20.47 -16.50
C TYR A 98 3.24 19.54 -15.74
N ASN A 99 3.22 18.25 -16.09
CA ASN A 99 2.32 17.26 -15.47
C ASN A 99 2.71 16.94 -14.03
N ILE A 100 3.99 16.93 -13.68
CA ILE A 100 4.45 16.82 -12.28
C ILE A 100 3.93 18.02 -11.47
N ALA A 101 4.07 19.24 -12.00
CA ALA A 101 3.56 20.43 -11.33
C ALA A 101 2.02 20.42 -11.21
N LEU A 102 1.29 19.96 -12.25
CA LEU A 102 -0.16 19.84 -12.23
C LEU A 102 -0.63 18.79 -11.21
N GLY A 103 0.02 17.63 -11.17
CA GLY A 103 -0.25 16.59 -10.19
C GLY A 103 -0.01 17.08 -8.75
N ALA A 104 1.08 17.83 -8.52
CA ALA A 104 1.35 18.43 -7.21
C ALA A 104 0.24 19.42 -6.80
N ARG A 105 -0.21 20.30 -7.71
CA ARG A 105 -1.33 21.22 -7.42
C ARG A 105 -2.62 20.48 -7.09
N ARG A 106 -2.92 19.37 -7.76
CA ARG A 106 -4.09 18.52 -7.48
C ARG A 106 -4.03 17.87 -6.09
N ALA A 107 -2.88 17.27 -5.76
CA ALA A 107 -2.66 16.66 -4.45
C ALA A 107 -2.78 17.70 -3.33
N ASN A 108 -2.17 18.87 -3.50
CA ASN A 108 -2.24 19.95 -2.53
C ASN A 108 -3.67 20.51 -2.38
N ALA A 109 -4.44 20.64 -3.46
CA ALA A 109 -5.84 21.07 -3.37
C ALA A 109 -6.69 20.11 -2.51
N VAL A 110 -6.44 18.80 -2.61
CA VAL A 110 -7.11 17.79 -1.75
C VAL A 110 -6.65 17.93 -0.31
N LYS A 111 -5.33 18.03 -0.06
CA LYS A 111 -4.75 18.23 1.28
C LYS A 111 -5.30 19.48 1.95
N ASP A 112 -5.26 20.61 1.27
CA ASP A 112 -5.70 21.89 1.83
C ASP A 112 -7.19 21.85 2.18
N TYR A 113 -8.00 21.20 1.35
CA TYR A 113 -9.41 21.03 1.64
C TYR A 113 -9.65 20.11 2.84
N MET A 114 -8.92 18.99 2.98
CA MET A 114 -8.98 18.13 4.17
C MET A 114 -8.58 18.90 5.45
N ILE A 115 -7.55 19.73 5.40
CA ILE A 115 -7.14 20.58 6.53
C ILE A 115 -8.25 21.56 6.89
N SER A 116 -8.90 22.20 5.90
CA SER A 116 -10.03 23.11 6.14
C SER A 116 -11.23 22.40 6.78
N LEU A 117 -11.35 21.08 6.63
CA LEU A 117 -12.35 20.23 7.26
C LEU A 117 -11.92 19.75 8.67
N GLY A 118 -10.74 20.17 9.16
CA GLY A 118 -10.25 19.85 10.50
C GLY A 118 -9.40 18.59 10.60
N VAL A 119 -8.88 18.06 9.50
CA VAL A 119 -7.86 16.99 9.53
C VAL A 119 -6.50 17.62 9.86
N ASP A 120 -5.74 16.98 10.76
CA ASP A 120 -4.37 17.42 11.08
C ASP A 120 -3.45 17.26 9.86
N GLY A 121 -2.85 18.36 9.42
CA GLY A 121 -1.95 18.40 8.27
C GLY A 121 -0.71 17.51 8.42
N SER A 122 -0.29 17.17 9.64
CA SER A 122 0.82 16.25 9.92
C SER A 122 0.51 14.80 9.52
N ARG A 123 -0.77 14.47 9.35
CA ARG A 123 -1.26 13.16 8.90
C ARG A 123 -1.42 13.06 7.37
N LEU A 124 -1.12 14.14 6.66
CA LEU A 124 -1.34 14.24 5.23
C LEU A 124 -0.04 14.56 4.49
N GLU A 125 0.44 13.63 3.69
CA GLU A 125 1.54 13.86 2.76
C GLU A 125 1.03 14.01 1.33
N THR A 126 1.81 14.67 0.47
CA THR A 126 1.48 14.81 -0.95
C THR A 126 2.64 14.36 -1.81
N VAL A 127 2.33 13.64 -2.88
CA VAL A 127 3.28 13.24 -3.92
C VAL A 127 2.66 13.45 -5.30
N SER A 128 3.46 13.85 -6.27
CA SER A 128 3.02 13.93 -7.66
C SER A 128 3.71 12.88 -8.52
N TRP A 129 2.91 12.10 -9.22
CA TRP A 129 3.35 11.19 -10.26
C TRP A 129 3.22 11.80 -11.66
N GLY A 130 2.61 12.97 -11.77
CA GLY A 130 2.36 13.57 -13.08
C GLY A 130 1.63 12.58 -14.00
N LYS A 131 2.18 12.31 -15.16
CA LYS A 131 1.65 11.35 -16.15
C LYS A 131 2.29 9.96 -16.11
N GLU A 132 3.18 9.69 -15.14
CA GLU A 132 4.03 8.49 -15.12
C GLU A 132 3.29 7.23 -14.64
N ARG A 133 2.10 7.38 -14.02
CA ARG A 133 1.29 6.25 -13.52
C ARG A 133 -0.14 6.29 -14.07
N PRO A 134 -0.32 6.08 -15.38
CA PRO A 134 -1.66 6.04 -15.96
C PRO A 134 -2.42 4.79 -15.51
N VAL A 135 -3.73 4.91 -15.34
CA VAL A 135 -4.65 3.78 -15.10
C VAL A 135 -5.43 3.39 -16.35
N SER A 136 -5.35 4.21 -17.39
CA SER A 136 -6.00 3.96 -18.68
C SER A 136 -5.10 4.47 -19.80
N LEU A 137 -4.86 3.65 -20.83
CA LEU A 137 -3.80 3.85 -21.81
C LEU A 137 -4.29 4.22 -23.21
N CYS A 138 -5.59 4.56 -23.41
CA CYS A 138 -6.07 5.01 -24.71
C CYS A 138 -5.89 6.54 -24.85
N ALA A 139 -5.67 7.01 -26.08
CA ALA A 139 -5.51 8.43 -26.42
C ALA A 139 -6.87 9.11 -26.67
N GLU A 140 -7.79 8.98 -25.73
CA GLU A 140 -9.15 9.51 -25.79
C GLU A 140 -9.56 10.13 -24.45
N ASP A 141 -10.56 11.03 -24.46
CA ASP A 141 -11.04 11.64 -23.21
C ASP A 141 -11.58 10.61 -22.20
N ALA A 142 -12.13 9.50 -22.69
CA ALA A 142 -12.56 8.38 -21.85
C ALA A 142 -11.44 7.77 -20.98
N CYS A 143 -10.18 7.82 -21.45
CA CYS A 143 -9.01 7.40 -20.70
C CYS A 143 -8.38 8.58 -19.93
N TRP A 144 -8.24 9.73 -20.57
CA TRP A 144 -7.66 10.91 -19.95
C TRP A 144 -8.41 11.36 -18.70
N SER A 145 -9.74 11.31 -18.72
CA SER A 145 -10.57 11.65 -17.57
C SER A 145 -10.28 10.76 -16.35
N LYS A 146 -10.00 9.47 -16.54
CA LYS A 146 -9.61 8.53 -15.48
C LYS A 146 -8.19 8.81 -14.94
N ASN A 147 -7.30 9.34 -15.79
CA ASN A 147 -5.93 9.66 -15.41
C ASN A 147 -5.85 10.99 -14.66
N ARG A 148 -6.74 11.95 -14.93
CA ARG A 148 -6.83 13.23 -14.22
C ARG A 148 -7.45 13.03 -12.84
N ARG A 149 -6.65 12.57 -11.88
CA ARG A 149 -7.15 12.20 -10.55
C ARG A 149 -6.18 12.55 -9.41
N SER A 150 -6.68 12.53 -8.21
CA SER A 150 -5.87 12.39 -6.99
C SER A 150 -6.34 11.16 -6.23
N VAL A 151 -5.42 10.41 -5.63
CA VAL A 151 -5.70 9.17 -4.90
C VAL A 151 -5.18 9.31 -3.47
N SER A 152 -6.03 8.98 -2.49
CA SER A 152 -5.66 8.93 -1.08
C SER A 152 -5.25 7.50 -0.71
N VAL A 153 -4.00 7.32 -0.31
CA VAL A 153 -3.38 6.03 0.03
C VAL A 153 -3.03 6.03 1.51
N ILE A 154 -3.42 4.99 2.25
CA ILE A 154 -3.06 4.81 3.66
C ILE A 154 -1.56 4.52 3.75
N GLN A 155 -0.87 5.19 4.69
CA GLN A 155 0.53 4.97 5.01
C GLN A 155 0.71 3.80 5.97
#